data_6a174af4f26ec2a9946062714158233b
#
_entry.id   6a174af4f26ec2a9946062714158233b
#
_cell.length_a   1.000
_cell.length_b   1.000
_cell.length_c   1.000
_cell.angle_alpha   90.00
_cell.angle_beta   90.00
_cell.angle_gamma   90.00
#
_symmetry.space_group_name_H-M   'P 1'
#
loop_
_entity.id
_entity.type
_entity.pdbx_description
1 polymer ?
#
loop_
_entity_poly.entity_id
_entity_poly.type
_entity_poly.pdbx_seq_one_letter_code
_entity_poly.pdbx_strand_id
1 'polypeptide(L)'
;MNFFSKLSAYCLVLLMLQSCTSILYINTTLPPEVAVANEQWKVVAINRFNPELLPINRDKKIEVFKVGASEAFYSATDAIVADETFSLAAIDTTAQYRQATPNQRLTAEQVQSIYRQHPHHLILALENFEAFLDQETVREKDSEGSVSKTAHYTLFTRTTWVLYDSTGTVLDSEKLSRNELYDSRGVLSGLLAIGPSMANAGPVVNKLAWQTGQDYWQRLHPKHVNYERIYYSNKEFTPAAYSMAASDWDKATALLAPIAAGRKRKDAARAAYNLAVIHEAKGDIAEAKRWAKQAADKGNKLALLLLPDLEKYAER
;
A
#
# COMPACT_ATOMS: atom_id res chain seq x y z
N MET A 1 -7.28 31.68 52.03
CA MET A 1 -5.94 31.40 51.48
C MET A 1 -5.94 30.30 50.41
N ASN A 2 -7.04 30.06 49.68
CA ASN A 2 -7.13 28.94 48.74
C ASN A 2 -7.46 29.30 47.27
N PHE A 3 -7.68 30.58 46.97
CA PHE A 3 -8.06 30.98 45.61
C PHE A 3 -6.82 31.24 44.72
N PHE A 4 -5.81 31.90 45.27
CA PHE A 4 -4.53 32.18 44.57
C PHE A 4 -3.72 30.92 44.29
N SER A 5 -3.74 29.92 45.16
CA SER A 5 -3.06 28.64 44.97
C SER A 5 -3.67 27.81 43.80
N LYS A 6 -4.99 27.82 43.66
CA LYS A 6 -5.68 27.13 42.58
C LYS A 6 -5.50 27.83 41.23
N LEU A 7 -5.45 29.17 41.22
CA LEU A 7 -5.21 29.95 39.99
C LEU A 7 -3.77 29.75 39.50
N SER A 8 -2.78 29.70 40.41
CA SER A 8 -1.37 29.42 40.06
C SER A 8 -1.20 28.00 39.51
N ALA A 9 -1.89 26.99 40.05
CA ALA A 9 -1.84 25.62 39.52
C ALA A 9 -2.50 25.51 38.13
N TYR A 10 -3.59 26.24 37.89
CA TYR A 10 -4.23 26.28 36.55
C TYR A 10 -3.36 26.97 35.52
N CYS A 11 -2.68 28.07 35.85
CA CYS A 11 -1.72 28.72 34.96
C CYS A 11 -0.49 27.82 34.67
N LEU A 12 -0.03 27.04 35.66
CA LEU A 12 1.07 26.11 35.47
C LEU A 12 0.71 24.94 34.55
N VAL A 13 -0.52 24.43 34.65
CA VAL A 13 -1.04 23.37 33.75
C VAL A 13 -1.25 23.89 32.33
N LEU A 14 -1.71 25.13 32.15
CA LEU A 14 -1.84 25.78 30.84
C LEU A 14 -0.48 26.05 30.16
N LEU A 15 0.57 26.29 30.95
CA LEU A 15 1.94 26.45 30.42
C LEU A 15 2.60 25.11 29.98
N MET A 16 2.10 23.98 30.48
CA MET A 16 2.59 22.65 30.09
C MET A 16 1.98 22.16 28.77
N LEU A 17 0.96 22.82 28.22
CA LEU A 17 0.29 22.45 26.99
C LEU A 17 0.91 23.10 25.73
N GLN A 18 2.06 23.74 25.82
CA GLN A 18 2.78 24.17 24.65
C GLN A 18 3.37 22.94 23.92
N SER A 19 2.60 22.37 23.01
CA SER A 19 3.10 21.34 22.12
C SER A 19 4.36 21.86 21.40
N CYS A 20 5.46 21.12 21.56
CA CYS A 20 6.70 21.43 20.84
C CYS A 20 6.63 21.09 19.35
N THR A 21 5.48 20.65 18.87
CA THR A 21 5.26 20.13 17.52
C THR A 21 3.95 20.68 16.93
N SER A 22 3.91 20.76 15.61
CA SER A 22 2.73 21.08 14.80
C SER A 22 2.48 19.98 13.79
N ILE A 23 1.31 20.00 13.15
CA ILE A 23 0.93 19.05 12.10
C ILE A 23 1.07 19.75 10.74
N LEU A 24 1.68 19.06 9.80
CA LEU A 24 1.74 19.43 8.39
C LEU A 24 0.86 18.47 7.58
N TYR A 25 -0.03 19.01 6.78
CA TYR A 25 -0.78 18.26 5.78
C TYR A 25 0.08 18.18 4.52
N ILE A 26 0.52 16.97 4.19
CA ILE A 26 1.32 16.72 2.99
C ILE A 26 0.37 16.30 1.89
N ASN A 27 0.37 17.06 0.81
CA ASN A 27 -0.30 16.72 -0.44
C ASN A 27 0.77 16.70 -1.53
N THR A 28 1.20 15.51 -1.91
CA THR A 28 2.29 15.33 -2.86
C THR A 28 2.00 14.19 -3.81
N THR A 29 2.78 14.12 -4.89
CA THR A 29 2.69 13.04 -5.87
C THR A 29 3.92 12.16 -5.73
N LEU A 30 3.71 10.90 -5.41
CA LEU A 30 4.76 9.89 -5.41
C LEU A 30 4.98 9.37 -6.84
N PRO A 31 6.21 9.03 -7.22
CA PRO A 31 6.49 8.41 -8.50
C PRO A 31 5.78 7.05 -8.62
N PRO A 32 5.59 6.52 -9.86
CA PRO A 32 5.09 5.18 -10.06
C PRO A 32 5.91 4.14 -9.29
N GLU A 33 5.25 3.10 -8.80
CA GLU A 33 5.93 1.96 -8.16
C GLU A 33 6.70 1.13 -9.19
N VAL A 34 6.17 1.06 -10.41
CA VAL A 34 6.80 0.38 -11.54
C VAL A 34 7.16 1.42 -12.59
N ALA A 35 8.46 1.70 -12.72
CA ALA A 35 8.94 2.66 -13.72
C ALA A 35 8.97 2.00 -15.11
N VAL A 36 8.13 2.47 -16.00
CA VAL A 36 8.13 2.14 -17.42
C VAL A 36 8.25 3.43 -18.23
N ALA A 37 8.80 3.37 -19.44
CA ALA A 37 8.94 4.55 -20.27
C ALA A 37 7.55 5.08 -20.70
N ASN A 38 7.36 6.41 -20.62
CA ASN A 38 6.08 7.11 -20.81
C ASN A 38 5.74 7.35 -22.30
N GLU A 39 5.83 6.35 -23.16
CA GLU A 39 5.50 6.54 -24.57
C GLU A 39 4.43 5.54 -24.96
N GLN A 40 3.23 5.95 -25.27
CA GLN A 40 2.08 5.20 -25.81
C GLN A 40 2.31 3.68 -26.01
N TRP A 41 2.70 3.02 -24.93
CA TRP A 41 3.09 1.62 -24.97
C TRP A 41 1.88 0.71 -25.14
N LYS A 42 2.03 -0.24 -26.05
CA LYS A 42 1.03 -1.28 -26.30
C LYS A 42 1.19 -2.40 -25.31
N VAL A 43 0.09 -2.80 -24.69
CA VAL A 43 0.02 -3.86 -23.68
C VAL A 43 -0.78 -5.03 -24.21
N VAL A 44 -0.26 -6.24 -24.11
CA VAL A 44 -1.03 -7.47 -24.24
C VAL A 44 -1.35 -7.99 -22.84
N ALA A 45 -2.61 -8.24 -22.56
CA ALA A 45 -3.06 -8.81 -21.29
C ALA A 45 -3.33 -10.31 -21.43
N ILE A 46 -2.80 -11.14 -20.52
CA ILE A 46 -2.92 -12.60 -20.59
C ILE A 46 -3.39 -13.16 -19.25
N ASN A 47 -4.46 -13.96 -19.27
CA ASN A 47 -4.88 -14.73 -18.11
C ASN A 47 -4.22 -16.10 -18.12
N ARG A 48 -3.19 -16.28 -17.29
CA ARG A 48 -2.44 -17.54 -17.18
C ARG A 48 -2.88 -18.42 -16.01
N PHE A 49 -3.85 -17.95 -15.21
CA PHE A 49 -4.39 -18.71 -14.11
C PHE A 49 -4.95 -20.06 -14.59
N ASN A 50 -4.48 -21.16 -14.01
CA ASN A 50 -4.96 -22.50 -14.31
C ASN A 50 -5.68 -23.08 -13.10
N PRO A 51 -7.01 -23.14 -13.10
CA PRO A 51 -7.78 -23.69 -12.00
C PRO A 51 -7.58 -25.20 -11.79
N GLU A 52 -7.06 -25.93 -12.79
CA GLU A 52 -6.77 -27.36 -12.70
C GLU A 52 -5.57 -27.67 -11.77
N LEU A 53 -4.73 -26.66 -11.52
CA LEU A 53 -3.62 -26.78 -10.57
C LEU A 53 -4.04 -26.58 -9.11
N LEU A 54 -5.31 -26.23 -8.86
CA LEU A 54 -5.80 -26.04 -7.49
C LEU A 54 -6.00 -27.41 -6.80
N PRO A 55 -5.57 -27.58 -5.55
CA PRO A 55 -5.81 -28.80 -4.77
C PRO A 55 -7.25 -28.84 -4.23
N ILE A 56 -8.25 -28.72 -5.10
CA ILE A 56 -9.66 -28.56 -4.76
C ILE A 56 -10.49 -29.54 -5.58
N ASN A 57 -11.31 -30.35 -4.91
CA ASN A 57 -12.16 -31.36 -5.56
C ASN A 57 -13.66 -30.98 -5.58
N ARG A 58 -14.01 -29.69 -5.38
CA ARG A 58 -15.41 -29.24 -5.30
C ARG A 58 -15.69 -28.24 -6.41
N ASP A 59 -16.49 -28.61 -7.41
CA ASP A 59 -16.81 -27.80 -8.60
C ASP A 59 -17.29 -26.39 -8.27
N LYS A 60 -18.20 -26.24 -7.32
CA LYS A 60 -18.70 -24.91 -6.91
C LYS A 60 -17.61 -24.00 -6.35
N LYS A 61 -16.60 -24.56 -5.67
CA LYS A 61 -15.47 -23.79 -5.16
C LYS A 61 -14.50 -23.43 -6.29
N ILE A 62 -14.26 -24.33 -7.22
CA ILE A 62 -13.44 -24.09 -8.42
C ILE A 62 -14.07 -22.95 -9.26
N GLU A 63 -15.40 -22.94 -9.39
CA GLU A 63 -16.12 -21.91 -10.13
C GLU A 63 -15.94 -20.52 -9.51
N VAL A 64 -15.99 -20.39 -8.19
CA VAL A 64 -15.69 -19.11 -7.48
C VAL A 64 -14.30 -18.61 -7.83
N PHE A 65 -13.30 -19.51 -7.92
CA PHE A 65 -11.94 -19.12 -8.27
C PHE A 65 -11.79 -18.72 -9.75
N LYS A 66 -12.47 -19.45 -10.66
CA LYS A 66 -12.47 -19.12 -12.09
C LYS A 66 -13.08 -17.74 -12.34
N VAL A 67 -14.25 -17.49 -11.77
CA VAL A 67 -14.95 -16.22 -11.92
C VAL A 67 -14.14 -15.10 -11.26
N GLY A 68 -13.64 -15.29 -10.03
CA GLY A 68 -12.79 -14.31 -9.35
C GLY A 68 -11.52 -13.96 -10.13
N ALA A 69 -10.83 -14.95 -10.70
CA ALA A 69 -9.65 -14.69 -11.55
C ALA A 69 -10.03 -13.91 -12.81
N SER A 70 -11.20 -14.21 -13.42
CA SER A 70 -11.70 -13.46 -14.58
C SER A 70 -12.03 -12.01 -14.21
N GLU A 71 -12.68 -11.78 -13.07
CA GLU A 71 -13.00 -10.43 -12.57
C GLU A 71 -11.73 -9.60 -12.33
N ALA A 72 -10.72 -10.17 -11.67
CA ALA A 72 -9.43 -9.48 -11.48
C ALA A 72 -8.79 -9.14 -12.83
N PHE A 73 -8.78 -10.09 -13.76
CA PHE A 73 -8.18 -9.94 -15.07
C PHE A 73 -8.88 -8.87 -15.91
N TYR A 74 -10.20 -8.92 -16.03
CA TYR A 74 -10.95 -7.93 -16.80
C TYR A 74 -10.90 -6.55 -16.16
N SER A 75 -10.89 -6.46 -14.84
CA SER A 75 -10.70 -5.21 -14.13
C SER A 75 -9.35 -4.53 -14.48
N ALA A 76 -8.26 -5.30 -14.57
CA ALA A 76 -6.98 -4.76 -15.00
C ALA A 76 -7.00 -4.34 -16.48
N THR A 77 -7.67 -5.12 -17.36
CA THR A 77 -7.82 -4.74 -18.77
C THR A 77 -8.66 -3.48 -18.96
N ASP A 78 -9.73 -3.32 -18.17
CA ASP A 78 -10.55 -2.11 -18.18
C ASP A 78 -9.73 -0.89 -17.73
N ALA A 79 -8.85 -1.05 -16.73
CA ALA A 79 -7.94 0.00 -16.32
C ALA A 79 -6.96 0.39 -17.44
N ILE A 80 -6.43 -0.57 -18.21
CA ILE A 80 -5.58 -0.30 -19.38
C ILE A 80 -6.35 0.42 -20.49
N VAL A 81 -7.59 0.03 -20.74
CA VAL A 81 -8.44 0.67 -21.77
C VAL A 81 -8.78 2.12 -21.41
N ALA A 82 -8.99 2.39 -20.12
CA ALA A 82 -9.27 3.73 -19.62
C ALA A 82 -8.02 4.62 -19.49
N ASP A 83 -6.83 4.08 -19.74
CA ASP A 83 -5.57 4.74 -19.59
C ASP A 83 -5.26 5.67 -20.79
N GLU A 84 -4.73 6.86 -20.51
CA GLU A 84 -4.33 7.81 -21.56
C GLU A 84 -2.89 7.57 -22.07
N THR A 85 -2.07 6.86 -21.27
CA THR A 85 -0.63 6.63 -21.55
C THR A 85 -0.40 5.31 -22.28
N PHE A 86 -1.19 4.29 -21.95
CA PHE A 86 -1.06 2.94 -22.49
C PHE A 86 -2.23 2.61 -23.41
N SER A 87 -2.03 1.64 -24.28
CA SER A 87 -3.09 1.11 -25.15
C SER A 87 -3.15 -0.41 -25.09
N LEU A 88 -4.33 -0.97 -24.93
CA LEU A 88 -4.55 -2.41 -24.96
C LEU A 88 -4.46 -2.92 -26.42
N ALA A 89 -3.46 -3.73 -26.72
CA ALA A 89 -3.26 -4.31 -28.05
C ALA A 89 -4.07 -5.59 -28.24
N ALA A 90 -4.13 -6.44 -27.22
CA ALA A 90 -4.88 -7.69 -27.23
C ALA A 90 -5.16 -8.22 -25.82
N ILE A 91 -6.18 -9.07 -25.73
CA ILE A 91 -6.50 -9.87 -24.56
C ILE A 91 -6.40 -11.34 -24.97
N ASP A 92 -5.67 -12.14 -24.20
CA ASP A 92 -5.62 -13.58 -24.36
C ASP A 92 -6.04 -14.31 -23.08
N THR A 93 -7.12 -15.07 -23.18
CA THR A 93 -7.65 -15.93 -22.13
C THR A 93 -7.62 -17.40 -22.53
N THR A 94 -6.95 -17.71 -23.63
CA THR A 94 -6.89 -19.08 -24.16
C THR A 94 -6.04 -20.00 -23.29
N ALA A 95 -6.28 -21.29 -23.41
CA ALA A 95 -5.55 -22.29 -22.62
C ALA A 95 -4.06 -22.41 -23.01
N GLN A 96 -3.65 -21.91 -24.19
CA GLN A 96 -2.30 -22.11 -24.71
C GLN A 96 -1.20 -21.46 -23.85
N TYR A 97 -1.53 -20.37 -23.11
CA TYR A 97 -0.57 -19.69 -22.23
C TYR A 97 -0.80 -19.97 -20.76
N ARG A 98 -1.78 -20.80 -20.40
CA ARG A 98 -1.98 -21.21 -19.01
C ARG A 98 -0.76 -21.89 -18.43
N GLN A 99 -0.56 -21.74 -17.16
CA GLN A 99 0.53 -22.43 -16.46
C GLN A 99 0.31 -23.95 -16.52
N ALA A 100 1.35 -24.70 -16.89
CA ALA A 100 1.36 -26.16 -16.80
C ALA A 100 1.73 -26.64 -15.39
N THR A 101 2.53 -25.82 -14.66
CA THR A 101 2.92 -26.06 -13.28
C THR A 101 2.84 -24.76 -12.48
N PRO A 102 2.61 -24.83 -11.15
CA PRO A 102 2.53 -23.62 -10.32
C PRO A 102 3.77 -22.73 -10.46
N ASN A 103 3.54 -21.41 -10.57
CA ASN A 103 4.57 -20.37 -10.69
C ASN A 103 5.45 -20.45 -11.95
N GLN A 104 5.02 -21.19 -12.96
CA GLN A 104 5.72 -21.22 -14.25
C GLN A 104 5.62 -19.89 -14.97
N ARG A 105 6.76 -19.27 -15.26
CA ARG A 105 6.84 -18.02 -16.04
C ARG A 105 6.63 -18.26 -17.54
N LEU A 106 6.32 -17.20 -18.29
CA LEU A 106 6.36 -17.27 -19.76
C LEU A 106 7.76 -17.62 -20.23
N THR A 107 7.84 -18.53 -21.21
CA THR A 107 9.10 -18.82 -21.88
C THR A 107 9.39 -17.80 -22.97
N ALA A 108 10.65 -17.67 -23.39
CA ALA A 108 11.03 -16.77 -24.47
C ALA A 108 10.28 -17.10 -25.77
N GLU A 109 10.03 -18.37 -26.06
CA GLU A 109 9.28 -18.81 -27.24
C GLU A 109 7.82 -18.39 -27.16
N GLN A 110 7.19 -18.45 -25.97
CA GLN A 110 5.84 -17.98 -25.77
C GLN A 110 5.75 -16.46 -25.97
N VAL A 111 6.67 -15.69 -25.39
CA VAL A 111 6.73 -14.23 -25.57
C VAL A 111 6.89 -13.86 -27.05
N GLN A 112 7.81 -14.53 -27.77
CA GLN A 112 8.00 -14.35 -29.21
C GLN A 112 6.76 -14.73 -30.03
N SER A 113 6.03 -15.75 -29.61
CA SER A 113 4.76 -16.15 -30.26
C SER A 113 3.70 -15.06 -30.09
N ILE A 114 3.57 -14.51 -28.87
CA ILE A 114 2.64 -13.41 -28.57
C ILE A 114 3.02 -12.18 -29.40
N TYR A 115 4.32 -11.82 -29.43
CA TYR A 115 4.81 -10.66 -30.20
C TYR A 115 4.49 -10.74 -31.69
N ARG A 116 4.66 -11.93 -32.31
CA ARG A 116 4.34 -12.14 -33.73
C ARG A 116 2.86 -11.97 -34.05
N GLN A 117 1.98 -12.32 -33.10
CA GLN A 117 0.54 -12.17 -33.28
C GLN A 117 0.08 -10.74 -32.98
N HIS A 118 0.61 -10.16 -31.92
CA HIS A 118 0.25 -8.84 -31.41
C HIS A 118 1.52 -8.06 -31.02
N PRO A 119 2.08 -7.23 -31.93
CA PRO A 119 3.23 -6.40 -31.60
C PRO A 119 2.92 -5.51 -30.40
N HIS A 120 3.73 -5.62 -29.34
CA HIS A 120 3.52 -4.96 -28.05
C HIS A 120 4.85 -4.54 -27.43
N HIS A 121 4.75 -3.72 -26.39
CA HIS A 121 5.89 -3.30 -25.55
C HIS A 121 5.88 -4.04 -24.21
N LEU A 122 4.68 -4.32 -23.68
CA LEU A 122 4.46 -4.97 -22.38
C LEU A 122 3.50 -6.16 -22.51
N ILE A 123 3.73 -7.17 -21.68
CA ILE A 123 2.74 -8.22 -21.39
C ILE A 123 2.37 -8.13 -19.92
N LEU A 124 1.09 -7.89 -19.63
CA LEU A 124 0.53 -8.02 -18.30
C LEU A 124 -0.08 -9.42 -18.14
N ALA A 125 0.45 -10.20 -17.22
CA ALA A 125 0.00 -11.57 -16.97
C ALA A 125 -0.60 -11.73 -15.57
N LEU A 126 -1.86 -12.21 -15.48
CA LEU A 126 -2.41 -12.75 -14.24
C LEU A 126 -1.89 -14.17 -14.08
N GLU A 127 -0.94 -14.36 -13.17
CA GLU A 127 -0.28 -15.66 -12.98
C GLU A 127 -1.03 -16.56 -11.99
N ASN A 128 -1.56 -16.00 -10.92
CA ASN A 128 -2.26 -16.79 -9.91
C ASN A 128 -3.42 -16.02 -9.29
N PHE A 129 -4.40 -16.77 -8.81
CA PHE A 129 -5.54 -16.28 -8.05
C PHE A 129 -5.82 -17.21 -6.87
N GLU A 130 -5.97 -16.62 -5.68
CA GLU A 130 -6.31 -17.33 -4.45
C GLU A 130 -7.48 -16.64 -3.76
N ALA A 131 -8.37 -17.41 -3.15
CA ALA A 131 -9.38 -16.92 -2.22
C ALA A 131 -9.50 -17.84 -1.02
N PHE A 132 -9.50 -17.29 0.18
CA PHE A 132 -9.57 -18.08 1.41
C PHE A 132 -10.24 -17.27 2.52
N LEU A 133 -10.77 -18.00 3.50
CA LEU A 133 -11.30 -17.46 4.73
C LEU A 133 -10.29 -17.68 5.85
N ASP A 134 -9.99 -16.60 6.56
CA ASP A 134 -9.25 -16.65 7.81
C ASP A 134 -10.22 -16.48 8.99
N GLN A 135 -9.96 -17.18 10.09
CA GLN A 135 -10.80 -17.17 11.27
C GLN A 135 -10.03 -16.67 12.48
N GLU A 136 -10.52 -15.62 13.08
CA GLU A 136 -10.08 -15.13 14.38
C GLU A 136 -11.19 -15.34 15.43
N THR A 137 -10.85 -15.80 16.64
CA THR A 137 -11.81 -15.92 17.74
C THR A 137 -11.47 -14.94 18.83
N VAL A 138 -12.36 -13.96 19.02
CA VAL A 138 -12.27 -12.97 20.07
C VAL A 138 -13.04 -13.45 21.30
N ARG A 139 -12.46 -13.26 22.47
CA ARG A 139 -13.08 -13.54 23.78
C ARG A 139 -13.29 -12.21 24.50
N GLU A 140 -14.52 -11.94 24.82
CA GLU A 140 -14.90 -10.74 25.57
C GLU A 140 -15.46 -11.17 26.93
N LYS A 141 -15.04 -10.50 27.99
CA LYS A 141 -15.56 -10.67 29.34
C LYS A 141 -16.39 -9.42 29.68
N ASP A 142 -17.65 -9.61 29.98
CA ASP A 142 -18.51 -8.51 30.40
C ASP A 142 -18.24 -8.08 31.87
N SER A 143 -18.90 -7.01 32.30
CA SER A 143 -18.78 -6.47 33.67
C SER A 143 -19.27 -7.43 34.75
N GLU A 144 -20.08 -8.43 34.40
CA GLU A 144 -20.65 -9.44 35.31
C GLU A 144 -19.77 -10.71 35.35
N GLY A 145 -18.69 -10.75 34.57
CA GLY A 145 -17.73 -11.86 34.52
C GLY A 145 -18.10 -12.97 33.54
N SER A 146 -19.17 -12.83 32.77
CA SER A 146 -19.56 -13.75 31.71
C SER A 146 -18.63 -13.62 30.52
N VAL A 147 -18.26 -14.76 29.92
CA VAL A 147 -17.32 -14.80 28.78
C VAL A 147 -18.09 -15.16 27.53
N SER A 148 -18.14 -14.23 26.57
CA SER A 148 -18.61 -14.49 25.23
C SER A 148 -17.42 -14.81 24.31
N LYS A 149 -17.66 -15.61 23.28
CA LYS A 149 -16.71 -15.92 22.23
C LYS A 149 -17.36 -15.64 20.88
N THR A 150 -16.70 -14.86 20.04
CA THR A 150 -17.14 -14.57 18.69
C THR A 150 -16.06 -14.98 17.70
N ALA A 151 -16.43 -15.79 16.71
CA ALA A 151 -15.57 -16.12 15.58
C ALA A 151 -15.84 -15.11 14.45
N HIS A 152 -14.80 -14.38 14.05
CA HIS A 152 -14.79 -13.50 12.90
C HIS A 152 -14.15 -14.20 11.73
N TYR A 153 -14.79 -14.16 10.57
CA TYR A 153 -14.28 -14.74 9.33
C TYR A 153 -13.97 -13.62 8.35
N THR A 154 -12.70 -13.46 8.05
CA THR A 154 -12.23 -12.48 7.06
C THR A 154 -12.00 -13.20 5.74
N LEU A 155 -12.64 -12.74 4.68
CA LEU A 155 -12.41 -13.25 3.33
C LEU A 155 -11.27 -12.49 2.69
N PHE A 156 -10.29 -13.23 2.20
CA PHE A 156 -9.15 -12.71 1.45
C PHE A 156 -9.26 -13.14 -0.01
N THR A 157 -8.94 -12.22 -0.93
CA THR A 157 -8.53 -12.55 -2.29
C THR A 157 -7.10 -12.11 -2.51
N ARG A 158 -6.39 -12.88 -3.32
CA ARG A 158 -4.99 -12.61 -3.62
C ARG A 158 -4.71 -12.94 -5.07
N THR A 159 -4.10 -11.98 -5.78
CA THR A 159 -3.68 -12.13 -7.17
C THR A 159 -2.18 -12.03 -7.27
N THR A 160 -1.58 -12.79 -8.17
CA THR A 160 -0.17 -12.63 -8.54
C THR A 160 -0.11 -12.14 -9.98
N TRP A 161 0.49 -10.97 -10.16
CA TRP A 161 0.68 -10.32 -11.43
C TRP A 161 2.14 -10.31 -11.82
N VAL A 162 2.40 -10.37 -13.12
CA VAL A 162 3.74 -10.21 -13.69
C VAL A 162 3.66 -9.33 -14.91
N LEU A 163 4.56 -8.36 -14.95
CA LEU A 163 4.77 -7.49 -16.09
C LEU A 163 6.06 -7.90 -16.78
N TYR A 164 5.96 -8.21 -18.06
CA TYR A 164 7.12 -8.50 -18.90
C TYR A 164 7.29 -7.41 -19.95
N ASP A 165 8.53 -7.20 -20.38
CA ASP A 165 8.79 -6.47 -21.61
C ASP A 165 8.61 -7.36 -22.87
N SER A 166 8.75 -6.78 -24.06
CA SER A 166 8.62 -7.48 -25.33
C SER A 166 9.71 -8.55 -25.58
N THR A 167 10.76 -8.60 -24.76
CA THR A 167 11.82 -9.62 -24.82
C THR A 167 11.56 -10.78 -23.88
N GLY A 168 10.60 -10.63 -22.94
CA GLY A 168 10.29 -11.60 -21.89
C GLY A 168 11.03 -11.36 -20.58
N THR A 169 11.71 -10.22 -20.44
CA THR A 169 12.31 -9.81 -19.16
C THR A 169 11.19 -9.42 -18.20
N VAL A 170 11.24 -9.94 -16.98
CA VAL A 170 10.31 -9.55 -15.92
C VAL A 170 10.68 -8.15 -15.43
N LEU A 171 9.77 -7.19 -15.63
CA LEU A 171 9.91 -5.83 -15.13
C LEU A 171 9.36 -5.68 -13.71
N ASP A 172 8.26 -6.38 -13.42
CA ASP A 172 7.63 -6.40 -12.09
C ASP A 172 6.95 -7.74 -11.81
N SER A 173 6.90 -8.11 -10.55
CA SER A 173 6.18 -9.30 -10.08
C SER A 173 5.61 -9.04 -8.70
N GLU A 174 4.29 -8.87 -8.62
CA GLU A 174 3.62 -8.45 -7.39
C GLU A 174 2.47 -9.38 -7.00
N LYS A 175 2.33 -9.57 -5.68
CA LYS A 175 1.21 -10.29 -5.07
C LYS A 175 0.32 -9.31 -4.31
N LEU A 176 -0.81 -8.97 -4.89
CA LEU A 176 -1.79 -8.05 -4.29
C LEU A 176 -2.84 -8.82 -3.50
N SER A 177 -3.27 -8.27 -2.38
CA SER A 177 -4.30 -8.86 -1.53
C SER A 177 -5.33 -7.82 -1.13
N ARG A 178 -6.61 -8.22 -1.19
CA ARG A 178 -7.75 -7.48 -0.65
C ARG A 178 -8.53 -8.37 0.30
N ASN A 179 -9.12 -7.78 1.32
CA ASN A 179 -9.92 -8.52 2.29
C ASN A 179 -11.07 -7.67 2.82
N GLU A 180 -12.10 -8.37 3.34
CA GLU A 180 -13.13 -7.75 4.15
C GLU A 180 -13.68 -8.75 5.18
N LEU A 181 -14.26 -8.23 6.25
CA LEU A 181 -14.99 -9.06 7.21
C LEU A 181 -16.21 -9.67 6.52
N TYR A 182 -16.20 -11.00 6.38
CA TYR A 182 -17.25 -11.72 5.65
C TYR A 182 -18.41 -12.17 6.54
N ASP A 183 -18.10 -12.64 7.75
CA ASP A 183 -19.10 -13.16 8.68
C ASP A 183 -18.58 -13.07 10.13
N SER A 184 -19.52 -13.01 11.07
CA SER A 184 -19.23 -13.05 12.51
C SER A 184 -20.27 -13.89 13.24
N ARG A 185 -19.82 -14.87 14.02
CA ARG A 185 -20.71 -15.83 14.69
C ARG A 185 -20.33 -16.03 16.14
N GLY A 186 -21.33 -16.03 17.02
CA GLY A 186 -21.16 -16.46 18.41
C GLY A 186 -20.75 -17.93 18.47
N VAL A 187 -19.73 -18.23 19.28
CA VAL A 187 -19.26 -19.62 19.52
C VAL A 187 -19.88 -20.12 20.79
N LEU A 188 -20.80 -21.07 20.69
CA LEU A 188 -21.34 -21.76 21.84
C LEU A 188 -20.28 -22.68 22.44
N SER A 189 -20.19 -22.69 23.79
CA SER A 189 -19.24 -23.50 24.55
C SER A 189 -19.32 -24.99 24.15
N GLY A 190 -18.21 -25.54 23.67
CA GLY A 190 -18.07 -26.96 23.31
C GLY A 190 -18.47 -27.32 21.87
N LEU A 191 -19.05 -26.42 21.08
CA LEU A 191 -19.31 -26.64 19.65
C LEU A 191 -18.34 -25.80 18.81
N LEU A 192 -17.66 -26.44 17.88
CA LEU A 192 -16.92 -25.72 16.84
C LEU A 192 -17.91 -24.99 15.94
N ALA A 193 -17.80 -23.66 15.82
CA ALA A 193 -18.60 -22.91 14.89
C ALA A 193 -18.28 -23.40 13.46
N ILE A 194 -19.28 -23.94 12.78
CA ILE A 194 -19.14 -24.28 11.35
C ILE A 194 -18.97 -22.96 10.61
N GLY A 195 -17.80 -22.73 10.04
CA GLY A 195 -17.47 -21.53 9.28
C GLY A 195 -18.30 -21.39 8.00
N PRO A 196 -18.32 -20.19 7.42
CA PRO A 196 -18.98 -19.94 6.13
C PRO A 196 -18.30 -20.76 5.02
N SER A 197 -19.08 -21.11 4.01
CA SER A 197 -18.58 -21.85 2.85
C SER A 197 -18.02 -20.92 1.80
N MET A 198 -16.82 -21.19 1.30
CA MET A 198 -16.23 -20.49 0.16
C MET A 198 -17.12 -20.55 -1.09
N ALA A 199 -17.87 -21.63 -1.29
CA ALA A 199 -18.79 -21.80 -2.42
C ALA A 199 -19.91 -20.75 -2.45
N ASN A 200 -20.21 -20.10 -1.32
CA ASN A 200 -21.21 -19.05 -1.21
C ASN A 200 -20.60 -17.64 -1.22
N ALA A 201 -19.28 -17.52 -1.21
CA ALA A 201 -18.57 -16.26 -1.11
C ALA A 201 -18.33 -15.58 -2.49
N GLY A 202 -18.81 -16.17 -3.58
CA GLY A 202 -18.58 -15.71 -4.95
C GLY A 202 -18.74 -14.19 -5.15
N PRO A 203 -19.86 -13.57 -4.76
CA PRO A 203 -20.04 -12.12 -4.97
C PRO A 203 -19.00 -11.26 -4.28
N VAL A 204 -18.58 -11.63 -3.06
CA VAL A 204 -17.56 -10.90 -2.30
C VAL A 204 -16.18 -11.16 -2.88
N VAL A 205 -15.89 -12.41 -3.26
CA VAL A 205 -14.64 -12.76 -3.97
C VAL A 205 -14.49 -11.93 -5.23
N ASN A 206 -15.55 -11.82 -6.04
CA ASN A 206 -15.54 -11.07 -7.29
C ASN A 206 -15.26 -9.58 -7.05
N LYS A 207 -15.93 -8.96 -6.07
CA LYS A 207 -15.68 -7.57 -5.68
C LYS A 207 -14.22 -7.32 -5.28
N LEU A 208 -13.68 -8.17 -4.41
CA LEU A 208 -12.29 -8.03 -3.94
C LEU A 208 -11.29 -8.32 -5.06
N ALA A 209 -11.60 -9.30 -5.92
CA ALA A 209 -10.81 -9.64 -7.10
C ALA A 209 -10.72 -8.45 -8.08
N TRP A 210 -11.86 -7.84 -8.38
CA TRP A 210 -11.94 -6.64 -9.23
C TRP A 210 -11.03 -5.53 -8.72
N GLN A 211 -11.03 -5.28 -7.40
CA GLN A 211 -10.15 -4.28 -6.79
C GLN A 211 -8.66 -4.59 -7.00
N THR A 212 -8.25 -5.87 -6.92
CA THR A 212 -6.83 -6.22 -7.12
C THR A 212 -6.34 -5.96 -8.54
N GLY A 213 -7.20 -6.09 -9.55
CA GLY A 213 -6.86 -5.77 -10.94
C GLY A 213 -6.60 -4.27 -11.14
N GLN A 214 -7.50 -3.43 -10.60
CA GLN A 214 -7.33 -1.97 -10.61
C GLN A 214 -6.06 -1.54 -9.87
N ASP A 215 -5.85 -2.11 -8.69
CA ASP A 215 -4.69 -1.80 -7.84
C ASP A 215 -3.37 -2.09 -8.57
N TYR A 216 -3.28 -3.20 -9.33
CA TYR A 216 -2.05 -3.51 -10.04
C TYR A 216 -1.72 -2.45 -11.08
N TRP A 217 -2.69 -2.06 -11.91
CA TRP A 217 -2.46 -1.10 -12.97
C TRP A 217 -2.10 0.29 -12.44
N GLN A 218 -2.71 0.70 -11.31
CA GLN A 218 -2.39 1.96 -10.66
C GLN A 218 -0.93 2.09 -10.21
N ARG A 219 -0.20 0.98 -10.04
CA ARG A 219 1.23 0.99 -9.66
C ARG A 219 2.15 1.55 -10.76
N LEU A 220 1.67 1.57 -12.01
CA LEU A 220 2.39 2.14 -13.15
C LEU A 220 2.21 3.66 -13.25
N HIS A 221 1.41 4.26 -12.38
CA HIS A 221 1.09 5.68 -12.41
C HIS A 221 1.57 6.42 -11.17
N PRO A 222 1.85 7.73 -11.31
CA PRO A 222 2.10 8.59 -10.15
C PRO A 222 0.90 8.57 -9.20
N LYS A 223 1.17 8.47 -7.89
CA LYS A 223 0.14 8.40 -6.86
C LYS A 223 0.05 9.70 -6.07
N HIS A 224 -1.09 10.36 -6.13
CA HIS A 224 -1.38 11.48 -5.23
C HIS A 224 -1.65 10.95 -3.83
N VAL A 225 -0.94 11.48 -2.84
CA VAL A 225 -1.08 11.10 -1.44
C VAL A 225 -1.35 12.33 -0.58
N ASN A 226 -2.26 12.16 0.38
CA ASN A 226 -2.60 13.17 1.37
C ASN A 226 -2.56 12.52 2.75
N TYR A 227 -1.69 13.01 3.61
CA TYR A 227 -1.51 12.51 4.97
C TYR A 227 -0.88 13.57 5.87
N GLU A 228 -0.87 13.29 7.18
CA GLU A 228 -0.37 14.20 8.20
C GLU A 228 1.03 13.81 8.65
N ARG A 229 1.89 14.82 8.86
CA ARG A 229 3.19 14.66 9.51
C ARG A 229 3.34 15.64 10.66
N ILE A 230 3.80 15.13 11.78
CA ILE A 230 4.19 15.97 12.92
C ILE A 230 5.56 16.57 12.62
N TYR A 231 5.75 17.85 12.91
CA TYR A 231 7.07 18.51 12.79
C TYR A 231 7.35 19.43 13.99
N TYR A 232 8.62 19.72 14.25
CA TYR A 232 9.02 20.59 15.35
C TYR A 232 8.80 22.06 14.98
N SER A 233 8.08 22.83 15.82
CA SER A 233 7.61 24.16 15.53
C SER A 233 7.95 25.23 16.57
N ASN A 234 8.53 24.84 17.72
CA ASN A 234 8.77 25.76 18.82
C ASN A 234 10.22 26.30 18.86
N LYS A 235 10.42 27.38 19.64
CA LYS A 235 11.73 28.03 19.86
C LYS A 235 12.43 28.37 18.55
N GLU A 236 13.68 27.90 18.37
CA GLU A 236 14.50 28.14 17.18
C GLU A 236 13.87 27.62 15.86
N PHE A 237 12.88 26.70 15.94
CA PHE A 237 12.17 26.18 14.77
C PHE A 237 11.00 27.05 14.34
N THR A 238 10.55 28.01 15.16
CA THR A 238 9.35 28.82 14.87
C THR A 238 9.42 29.53 13.52
N PRO A 239 10.52 30.19 13.09
CA PRO A 239 10.58 30.81 11.77
C PRO A 239 10.45 29.81 10.62
N ALA A 240 11.09 28.65 10.74
CA ALA A 240 10.99 27.58 9.74
C ALA A 240 9.58 26.96 9.72
N ALA A 241 8.95 26.81 10.88
CA ALA A 241 7.59 26.32 11.03
C ALA A 241 6.54 27.18 10.30
N TYR A 242 6.67 28.48 10.36
CA TYR A 242 5.81 29.39 9.57
C TYR A 242 6.02 29.19 8.07
N SER A 243 7.27 29.04 7.63
CA SER A 243 7.56 28.79 6.21
C SER A 243 7.03 27.40 5.78
N MET A 244 7.15 26.36 6.62
CA MET A 244 6.59 25.04 6.35
C MET A 244 5.07 25.08 6.25
N ALA A 245 4.38 25.77 7.16
CA ALA A 245 2.93 25.93 7.13
C ALA A 245 2.44 26.70 5.89
N ALA A 246 3.27 27.60 5.35
CA ALA A 246 3.01 28.34 4.12
C ALA A 246 3.48 27.60 2.85
N SER A 247 4.00 26.37 2.97
CA SER A 247 4.62 25.62 1.87
C SER A 247 5.78 26.33 1.17
N ASP A 248 6.43 27.29 1.87
CA ASP A 248 7.65 27.96 1.41
C ASP A 248 8.87 27.08 1.78
N TRP A 249 9.03 26.01 1.01
CA TRP A 249 10.00 24.93 1.31
C TRP A 249 11.44 25.42 1.23
N ASP A 250 11.76 26.30 0.31
CA ASP A 250 13.14 26.78 0.11
C ASP A 250 13.58 27.66 1.29
N LYS A 251 12.71 28.55 1.75
CA LYS A 251 12.94 29.37 2.93
C LYS A 251 13.00 28.51 4.20
N ALA A 252 12.10 27.54 4.36
CA ALA A 252 12.13 26.63 5.47
C ALA A 252 13.45 25.82 5.51
N THR A 253 13.89 25.32 4.35
CA THR A 253 15.17 24.59 4.21
C THR A 253 16.36 25.49 4.57
N ALA A 254 16.41 26.72 4.07
CA ALA A 254 17.48 27.67 4.38
C ALA A 254 17.58 27.99 5.87
N LEU A 255 16.46 28.04 6.60
CA LEU A 255 16.42 28.26 8.04
C LEU A 255 16.83 27.04 8.84
N LEU A 256 16.53 25.82 8.38
CA LEU A 256 16.78 24.57 9.09
C LEU A 256 18.19 24.03 8.85
N ALA A 257 18.75 24.19 7.66
CA ALA A 257 20.04 23.63 7.28
C ALA A 257 21.20 24.02 8.26
N PRO A 258 21.37 25.29 8.68
CA PRO A 258 22.41 25.66 9.64
C PRO A 258 22.16 25.04 11.03
N ILE A 259 20.90 24.86 11.44
CA ILE A 259 20.57 24.20 12.72
C ILE A 259 20.92 22.71 12.64
N ALA A 260 20.61 22.04 11.51
CA ALA A 260 20.92 20.62 11.29
C ALA A 260 22.43 20.33 11.28
N ALA A 261 23.24 21.29 10.80
CA ALA A 261 24.69 21.26 10.84
C ALA A 261 25.27 21.69 12.19
N GLY A 262 24.47 22.23 13.10
CA GLY A 262 24.91 22.79 14.39
C GLY A 262 25.43 21.74 15.39
N ARG A 263 26.16 22.23 16.40
CA ARG A 263 26.78 21.36 17.44
C ARG A 263 25.78 20.83 18.47
N LYS A 264 24.64 21.47 18.65
CA LYS A 264 23.59 21.01 19.60
C LYS A 264 22.87 19.79 19.06
N ARG A 265 23.32 18.61 19.45
CA ARG A 265 22.86 17.31 18.91
C ARG A 265 21.34 17.18 18.83
N LYS A 266 20.61 17.61 19.89
CA LYS A 266 19.14 17.50 19.95
C LYS A 266 18.46 18.41 18.94
N ASP A 267 18.92 19.65 18.79
CA ASP A 267 18.34 20.61 17.84
C ASP A 267 18.72 20.25 16.41
N ALA A 268 19.95 19.83 16.19
CA ALA A 268 20.39 19.29 14.89
C ALA A 268 19.58 18.05 14.44
N ALA A 269 19.23 17.15 15.38
CA ALA A 269 18.39 15.99 15.10
C ALA A 269 16.95 16.41 14.72
N ARG A 270 16.39 17.42 15.40
CA ARG A 270 15.05 17.93 15.11
C ARG A 270 14.98 18.69 13.78
N ALA A 271 16.02 19.51 13.50
CA ALA A 271 16.13 20.21 12.23
C ALA A 271 16.27 19.24 11.05
N ALA A 272 17.09 18.21 11.18
CA ALA A 272 17.23 17.16 10.19
C ALA A 272 15.91 16.40 9.95
N TYR A 273 15.14 16.15 11.01
CA TYR A 273 13.81 15.55 10.88
C TYR A 273 12.84 16.47 10.11
N ASN A 274 12.79 17.78 10.46
CA ASN A 274 11.95 18.73 9.72
C ASN A 274 12.37 18.83 8.24
N LEU A 275 13.67 18.76 7.94
CA LEU A 275 14.16 18.71 6.55
C LEU A 275 13.67 17.44 5.83
N ALA A 276 13.66 16.29 6.51
CA ALA A 276 13.09 15.07 5.96
C ALA A 276 11.60 15.24 5.60
N VAL A 277 10.81 15.86 6.50
CA VAL A 277 9.39 16.16 6.25
C VAL A 277 9.20 17.12 5.08
N ILE A 278 10.07 18.13 4.91
CA ILE A 278 10.03 19.04 3.76
C ILE A 278 10.28 18.30 2.45
N HIS A 279 11.33 17.45 2.40
CA HIS A 279 11.65 16.69 1.18
C HIS A 279 10.57 15.67 0.86
N GLU A 280 9.97 15.04 1.88
CA GLU A 280 8.80 14.17 1.70
C GLU A 280 7.62 14.95 1.10
N ALA A 281 7.33 16.16 1.61
CA ALA A 281 6.27 17.03 1.08
C ALA A 281 6.52 17.50 -0.36
N LYS A 282 7.79 17.59 -0.77
CA LYS A 282 8.19 17.90 -2.16
C LYS A 282 8.16 16.65 -3.08
N GLY A 283 7.90 15.45 -2.54
CA GLY A 283 7.98 14.19 -3.28
C GLY A 283 9.42 13.67 -3.51
N ASP A 284 10.42 14.32 -2.95
CA ASP A 284 11.84 13.90 -3.03
C ASP A 284 12.14 12.87 -1.94
N ILE A 285 11.70 11.65 -2.17
CA ILE A 285 11.78 10.56 -1.20
C ILE A 285 13.23 10.17 -0.88
N ALA A 286 14.12 10.23 -1.87
CA ALA A 286 15.53 9.89 -1.67
C ALA A 286 16.20 10.84 -0.67
N GLU A 287 15.99 12.15 -0.85
CA GLU A 287 16.55 13.17 0.04
C GLU A 287 15.84 13.17 1.42
N ALA A 288 14.52 12.91 1.45
CA ALA A 288 13.78 12.72 2.70
C ALA A 288 14.39 11.60 3.54
N LYS A 289 14.69 10.45 2.94
CA LYS A 289 15.38 9.33 3.61
C LYS A 289 16.74 9.72 4.16
N ARG A 290 17.55 10.42 3.36
CA ARG A 290 18.88 10.86 3.79
C ARG A 290 18.80 11.71 5.05
N TRP A 291 17.88 12.69 5.08
CA TRP A 291 17.68 13.54 6.23
C TRP A 291 17.06 12.82 7.43
N ALA A 292 16.10 11.91 7.20
CA ALA A 292 15.51 11.08 8.26
C ALA A 292 16.56 10.19 8.92
N LYS A 293 17.45 9.56 8.14
CA LYS A 293 18.57 8.76 8.65
C LYS A 293 19.50 9.61 9.50
N GLN A 294 19.89 10.80 9.02
CA GLN A 294 20.72 11.72 9.80
C GLN A 294 20.06 12.12 11.12
N ALA A 295 18.74 12.33 11.13
CA ALA A 295 17.99 12.64 12.35
C ALA A 295 17.96 11.45 13.31
N ALA A 296 17.73 10.23 12.81
CA ALA A 296 17.71 8.99 13.59
C ALA A 296 19.09 8.71 14.23
N ASP A 297 20.19 8.87 13.48
CA ASP A 297 21.57 8.68 13.98
C ASP A 297 21.92 9.66 15.12
N LYS A 298 21.27 10.83 15.13
CA LYS A 298 21.35 11.79 16.23
C LYS A 298 20.35 11.53 17.37
N GLY A 299 19.54 10.47 17.26
CA GLY A 299 18.60 9.99 18.29
C GLY A 299 17.20 10.61 18.23
N ASN A 300 16.74 11.08 17.06
CA ASN A 300 15.38 11.57 16.89
C ASN A 300 14.38 10.40 16.77
N LYS A 301 13.44 10.32 17.73
CA LYS A 301 12.44 9.22 17.76
C LYS A 301 11.42 9.29 16.63
N LEU A 302 11.01 10.49 16.19
CA LEU A 302 10.08 10.65 15.09
C LEU A 302 10.70 10.19 13.76
N ALA A 303 12.01 10.38 13.59
CA ALA A 303 12.72 9.90 12.42
C ALA A 303 12.76 8.37 12.33
N LEU A 304 12.82 7.68 13.48
CA LEU A 304 12.75 6.21 13.52
C LEU A 304 11.36 5.68 13.08
N LEU A 305 10.30 6.47 13.28
CA LEU A 305 8.96 6.14 12.81
C LEU A 305 8.76 6.52 11.34
N LEU A 306 9.42 7.59 10.87
CA LEU A 306 9.32 8.06 9.50
C LEU A 306 10.07 7.15 8.50
N LEU A 307 11.24 6.63 8.88
CA LEU A 307 12.08 5.82 7.99
C LEU A 307 11.35 4.62 7.37
N PRO A 308 10.63 3.76 8.12
CA PRO A 308 9.87 2.65 7.53
C PRO A 308 8.79 3.10 6.55
N ASP A 309 8.17 4.28 6.79
CA ASP A 309 7.19 4.82 5.85
C ASP A 309 7.85 5.25 4.54
N LEU A 310 9.00 5.94 4.62
CA LEU A 310 9.76 6.34 3.45
C LEU A 310 10.38 5.14 2.71
N GLU A 311 10.73 4.05 3.41
CA GLU A 311 11.24 2.82 2.80
C GLU A 311 10.19 2.16 1.91
N LYS A 312 8.92 2.14 2.34
CA LYS A 312 7.81 1.64 1.52
C LYS A 312 7.67 2.36 0.17
N TYR A 313 8.15 3.59 0.07
CA TYR A 313 8.10 4.38 -1.18
C TYR A 313 9.35 4.23 -2.06
N ALA A 314 10.43 3.61 -1.57
CA ALA A 314 11.70 3.51 -2.30
C ALA A 314 12.08 2.08 -2.70
N GLU A 315 11.42 1.07 -2.12
CA GLU A 315 11.51 -0.33 -2.59
C GLU A 315 10.55 -0.60 -3.75
N ARG A 316 9.96 0.49 -4.28
CA ARG A 316 8.94 0.48 -5.32
C ARG A 316 9.46 1.11 -6.60
#